data_833165f1cb8dfb9085bff65f082808f0
#
_entry.id   833165f1cb8dfb9085bff65f082808f0
#
_cell.length_a   1.000
_cell.length_b   1.000
_cell.length_c   1.000
_cell.angle_alpha   90.00
_cell.angle_beta   90.00
_cell.angle_gamma   90.00
#
_symmetry.space_group_name_H-M   'P 1'
#
loop_
_entity.id
_entity.type
_entity.pdbx_description
1 polymer ?
#
loop_
_entity_poly.entity_id
_entity_poly.type
_entity_poly.pdbx_seq_one_letter_code
_entity_poly.pdbx_strand_id
1 'polypeptide(L)'
;VGIMEGQVPFSHLINAALGTHVHHFGWHLPAVLGILLTMAVMVGLAWLVQVVIFRHLVNQEPIILFMATIGLAYFMEGFGDLMWGAEIKKLDVGLPQGINLWIDETTFNIFDYGFFIDNLDIVATIIAALLVGILVVFSQYTKQGRAMRAVADDHQAALSVGVSLSFIWVMVWSVAGFVALVAGIMWGTKSGVQFSLSLIALKALPVLMLGGFTSIPGAIVGGLIIGVGEKLFEFAIGPIIGGATENWFAYVLALVFLVFRPQGLFGDKIIERV
;
A
#
# COMPACT_ATOMS: atom_id res chain seq x y z
N VAL A 1 -8.43 -10.88 7.89
CA VAL A 1 -9.49 -11.88 7.61
C VAL A 1 -9.33 -13.05 8.55
N GLY A 2 -8.24 -13.83 8.46
CA GLY A 2 -8.06 -15.04 9.27
C GLY A 2 -8.27 -14.84 10.77
N ILE A 3 -7.77 -13.74 11.35
CA ILE A 3 -7.96 -13.42 12.76
C ILE A 3 -9.42 -13.03 13.05
N MET A 4 -10.08 -12.28 12.18
CA MET A 4 -11.48 -11.84 12.34
C MET A 4 -12.45 -13.01 12.28
N GLU A 5 -12.21 -13.96 11.40
CA GLU A 5 -13.03 -15.15 11.20
C GLU A 5 -12.67 -16.31 12.16
N GLY A 6 -11.72 -16.10 13.07
CA GLY A 6 -11.27 -17.12 13.99
C GLY A 6 -10.64 -18.33 13.30
N GLN A 7 -10.02 -18.14 12.14
CA GLN A 7 -9.34 -19.23 11.43
C GLN A 7 -8.11 -19.71 12.20
N VAL A 8 -7.95 -21.02 12.27
CA VAL A 8 -6.78 -21.63 12.90
C VAL A 8 -5.58 -21.48 11.98
N PRO A 9 -4.48 -20.79 12.39
CA PRO A 9 -3.25 -20.72 11.61
C PRO A 9 -2.76 -22.15 11.31
N PHE A 10 -2.22 -22.35 10.11
CA PHE A 10 -1.75 -23.66 9.63
C PHE A 10 -2.83 -24.77 9.60
N SER A 11 -4.13 -24.43 9.63
CA SER A 11 -5.22 -25.42 9.66
C SER A 11 -5.12 -26.44 8.51
N HIS A 12 -4.72 -26.01 7.30
CA HIS A 12 -4.54 -26.89 6.15
C HIS A 12 -3.43 -27.91 6.36
N LEU A 13 -2.31 -27.53 7.01
CA LEU A 13 -1.23 -28.46 7.35
C LEU A 13 -1.63 -29.40 8.50
N ILE A 14 -2.30 -28.86 9.51
CA ILE A 14 -2.79 -29.63 10.65
C ILE A 14 -3.80 -30.67 10.17
N ASN A 15 -4.74 -30.27 9.33
CA ASN A 15 -5.76 -31.17 8.79
C ASN A 15 -5.15 -32.26 7.90
N ALA A 16 -4.15 -31.90 7.07
CA ALA A 16 -3.42 -32.87 6.25
C ALA A 16 -2.63 -33.88 7.09
N ALA A 17 -2.02 -33.42 8.19
CA ALA A 17 -1.19 -34.28 9.06
C ALA A 17 -2.02 -35.16 10.00
N LEU A 18 -3.14 -34.67 10.50
CA LEU A 18 -3.93 -35.35 11.55
C LEU A 18 -5.27 -35.91 11.04
N GLY A 19 -5.63 -35.70 9.77
CA GLY A 19 -6.91 -36.12 9.20
C GLY A 19 -8.11 -35.44 9.85
N THR A 20 -7.92 -34.23 10.43
CA THR A 20 -8.96 -33.46 11.10
C THR A 20 -9.57 -32.43 10.16
N HIS A 21 -10.71 -31.85 10.52
CA HIS A 21 -11.39 -30.78 9.76
C HIS A 21 -11.53 -29.51 10.60
N VAL A 22 -10.46 -29.09 11.28
CA VAL A 22 -10.46 -27.89 12.12
C VAL A 22 -10.13 -26.69 11.25
N HIS A 23 -11.11 -25.81 11.01
CA HIS A 23 -10.93 -24.60 10.21
C HIS A 23 -11.10 -23.32 11.02
N HIS A 24 -11.96 -23.35 12.07
CA HIS A 24 -12.33 -22.16 12.84
C HIS A 24 -12.37 -22.46 14.33
N PHE A 25 -12.02 -21.47 15.13
CA PHE A 25 -12.21 -21.51 16.58
C PHE A 25 -13.67 -21.31 17.03
N GLY A 26 -14.62 -21.14 16.10
CA GLY A 26 -16.04 -20.95 16.39
C GLY A 26 -16.40 -19.55 16.92
N TRP A 27 -15.52 -18.58 16.83
CA TRP A 27 -15.76 -17.19 17.22
C TRP A 27 -15.62 -16.24 16.03
N HIS A 28 -16.42 -15.17 16.03
CA HIS A 28 -16.30 -14.07 15.07
C HIS A 28 -15.99 -12.79 15.86
N LEU A 29 -14.84 -12.18 15.59
CA LEU A 29 -14.47 -10.92 16.19
C LEU A 29 -15.21 -9.77 15.47
N PRO A 30 -15.78 -8.79 16.22
CA PRO A 30 -16.30 -7.58 15.63
C PRO A 30 -15.22 -6.90 14.74
N ALA A 31 -15.62 -6.36 13.59
CA ALA A 31 -14.70 -5.76 12.62
C ALA A 31 -13.75 -4.73 13.25
N VAL A 32 -14.25 -3.90 14.16
CA VAL A 32 -13.45 -2.88 14.85
C VAL A 32 -12.33 -3.53 15.69
N LEU A 33 -12.64 -4.57 16.47
CA LEU A 33 -11.64 -5.28 17.26
C LEU A 33 -10.64 -6.01 16.39
N GLY A 34 -11.08 -6.59 15.26
CA GLY A 34 -10.21 -7.22 14.29
C GLY A 34 -9.22 -6.22 13.67
N ILE A 35 -9.68 -5.03 13.30
CA ILE A 35 -8.83 -3.95 12.75
C ILE A 35 -7.81 -3.49 13.81
N LEU A 36 -8.24 -3.25 15.04
CA LEU A 36 -7.34 -2.83 16.12
C LEU A 36 -6.28 -3.89 16.44
N LEU A 37 -6.67 -5.16 16.47
CA LEU A 37 -5.73 -6.27 16.69
C LEU A 37 -4.72 -6.37 15.52
N THR A 38 -5.20 -6.26 14.28
CA THR A 38 -4.32 -6.27 13.10
C THR A 38 -3.35 -5.09 13.13
N MET A 39 -3.80 -3.92 13.55
CA MET A 39 -2.94 -2.76 13.73
C MET A 39 -1.84 -3.00 14.77
N ALA A 40 -2.19 -3.62 15.91
CA ALA A 40 -1.21 -3.99 16.92
C ALA A 40 -0.18 -5.01 16.40
N VAL A 41 -0.64 -5.99 15.61
CA VAL A 41 0.25 -6.96 14.93
C VAL A 41 1.17 -6.25 13.94
N MET A 42 0.67 -5.30 13.13
CA MET A 42 1.49 -4.53 12.18
C MET A 42 2.57 -3.70 12.89
N VAL A 43 2.24 -3.05 14.01
CA VAL A 43 3.23 -2.33 14.83
C VAL A 43 4.27 -3.28 15.42
N GLY A 44 3.82 -4.46 15.90
CA GLY A 44 4.72 -5.51 16.38
C GLY A 44 5.67 -6.04 15.30
N LEU A 45 5.17 -6.25 14.09
CA LEU A 45 5.98 -6.62 12.91
C LEU A 45 6.95 -5.50 12.55
N ALA A 46 6.52 -4.24 12.56
CA ALA A 46 7.39 -3.10 12.31
C ALA A 46 8.57 -3.07 13.28
N TRP A 47 8.32 -3.29 14.57
CA TRP A 47 9.35 -3.38 15.59
C TRP A 47 10.28 -4.59 15.38
N LEU A 48 9.71 -5.75 15.08
CA LEU A 48 10.47 -6.98 14.84
C LEU A 48 11.39 -6.84 13.63
N VAL A 49 10.85 -6.36 12.49
CA VAL A 49 11.60 -6.12 11.26
C VAL A 49 12.75 -5.14 11.50
N GLN A 50 12.49 -4.07 12.25
CA GLN A 50 13.52 -3.10 12.60
C GLN A 50 14.64 -3.73 13.46
N VAL A 51 14.26 -4.47 14.50
CA VAL A 51 15.26 -5.03 15.46
C VAL A 51 16.04 -6.19 14.86
N VAL A 52 15.39 -7.05 14.08
CA VAL A 52 16.02 -8.27 13.54
C VAL A 52 16.77 -8.00 12.24
N ILE A 53 16.23 -7.16 11.36
CA ILE A 53 16.78 -6.98 10.01
C ILE A 53 17.47 -5.62 9.88
N PHE A 54 16.73 -4.53 9.94
CA PHE A 54 17.25 -3.22 9.53
C PHE A 54 18.26 -2.62 10.50
N ARG A 55 18.19 -2.95 11.79
CA ARG A 55 19.20 -2.53 12.78
C ARG A 55 20.62 -2.94 12.37
N HIS A 56 20.77 -4.10 11.72
CA HIS A 56 22.06 -4.63 11.31
C HIS A 56 22.51 -4.12 9.92
N LEU A 57 21.58 -3.52 9.18
CA LEU A 57 21.80 -3.01 7.83
C LEU A 57 22.01 -1.49 7.79
N VAL A 58 22.06 -0.83 8.95
CA VAL A 58 22.38 0.59 9.05
C VAL A 58 23.78 0.84 8.50
N ASN A 59 23.94 1.85 7.64
CA ASN A 59 25.18 2.22 6.94
C ASN A 59 25.67 1.20 5.89
N GLN A 60 24.84 0.27 5.46
CA GLN A 60 25.14 -0.57 4.30
C GLN A 60 24.77 0.14 2.98
N GLU A 61 25.31 -0.36 1.88
CA GLU A 61 25.00 0.17 0.55
C GLU A 61 23.49 0.07 0.24
N PRO A 62 22.91 1.05 -0.48
CA PRO A 62 21.48 1.07 -0.81
C PRO A 62 20.99 -0.20 -1.51
N ILE A 63 21.85 -0.86 -2.29
CA ILE A 63 21.50 -2.11 -2.98
C ILE A 63 21.23 -3.25 -1.98
N ILE A 64 21.98 -3.31 -0.88
CA ILE A 64 21.81 -4.32 0.17
C ILE A 64 20.48 -4.12 0.88
N LEU A 65 20.14 -2.86 1.20
CA LEU A 65 18.84 -2.51 1.78
C LEU A 65 17.68 -2.88 0.85
N PHE A 66 17.82 -2.59 -0.44
CA PHE A 66 16.84 -2.95 -1.45
C PHE A 66 16.63 -4.47 -1.56
N MET A 67 17.72 -5.24 -1.60
CA MET A 67 17.64 -6.70 -1.62
C MET A 67 17.01 -7.28 -0.34
N ALA A 68 17.33 -6.70 0.82
CA ALA A 68 16.75 -7.11 2.09
C ALA A 68 15.23 -6.84 2.13
N THR A 69 14.76 -5.71 1.58
CA THR A 69 13.32 -5.41 1.51
C THR A 69 12.58 -6.35 0.57
N ILE A 70 13.16 -6.70 -0.58
CA ILE A 70 12.61 -7.70 -1.49
C ILE A 70 12.54 -9.08 -0.80
N GLY A 71 13.64 -9.51 -0.19
CA GLY A 71 13.67 -10.77 0.53
C GLY A 71 12.64 -10.85 1.65
N LEU A 72 12.47 -9.75 2.41
CA LEU A 72 11.43 -9.64 3.43
C LEU A 72 10.03 -9.71 2.84
N ALA A 73 9.77 -9.05 1.71
CA ALA A 73 8.47 -9.08 1.04
C ALA A 73 8.08 -10.51 0.64
N TYR A 74 8.98 -11.23 -0.03
CA TYR A 74 8.73 -12.63 -0.42
C TYR A 74 8.64 -13.56 0.80
N PHE A 75 9.42 -13.31 1.84
CA PHE A 75 9.31 -14.07 3.09
C PHE A 75 7.91 -13.88 3.71
N MET A 76 7.44 -12.64 3.81
CA MET A 76 6.13 -12.32 4.39
C MET A 76 4.98 -12.91 3.56
N GLU A 77 5.10 -12.88 2.23
CA GLU A 77 4.16 -13.47 1.31
C GLU A 77 4.09 -15.00 1.51
N GLY A 78 5.24 -15.69 1.42
CA GLY A 78 5.29 -17.14 1.60
C GLY A 78 4.89 -17.58 3.02
N PHE A 79 5.25 -16.83 4.05
CA PHE A 79 4.84 -17.11 5.42
C PHE A 79 3.32 -16.93 5.61
N GLY A 80 2.73 -15.89 5.00
CA GLY A 80 1.29 -15.68 5.01
C GLY A 80 0.54 -16.81 4.31
N ASP A 81 1.05 -17.25 3.16
CA ASP A 81 0.51 -18.39 2.40
C ASP A 81 0.57 -19.69 3.20
N LEU A 82 1.70 -19.93 3.87
CA LEU A 82 1.88 -21.08 4.75
C LEU A 82 0.92 -21.06 5.96
N MET A 83 0.63 -19.87 6.52
CA MET A 83 -0.26 -19.74 7.69
C MET A 83 -1.73 -19.90 7.34
N TRP A 84 -2.20 -19.28 6.26
CA TRP A 84 -3.64 -19.16 5.96
C TRP A 84 -4.06 -19.79 4.64
N GLY A 85 -3.11 -20.33 3.85
CA GLY A 85 -3.35 -20.90 2.53
C GLY A 85 -3.44 -19.82 1.44
N ALA A 86 -3.34 -20.25 0.16
CA ALA A 86 -3.29 -19.37 -1.01
C ALA A 86 -4.68 -19.02 -1.57
N GLU A 87 -5.77 -19.47 -0.93
CA GLU A 87 -7.12 -19.23 -1.43
C GLU A 87 -7.54 -17.76 -1.27
N ILE A 88 -8.31 -17.27 -2.24
CA ILE A 88 -8.88 -15.92 -2.19
C ILE A 88 -9.92 -15.86 -1.08
N LYS A 89 -9.71 -14.98 -0.11
CA LYS A 89 -10.61 -14.78 1.02
C LYS A 89 -11.39 -13.49 0.85
N LYS A 90 -12.71 -13.59 0.84
CA LYS A 90 -13.57 -12.42 0.83
C LYS A 90 -13.46 -11.69 2.16
N LEU A 91 -13.27 -10.39 2.11
CA LEU A 91 -13.26 -9.52 3.27
C LEU A 91 -14.55 -8.69 3.28
N ASP A 92 -15.42 -8.97 4.24
CA ASP A 92 -16.61 -8.15 4.49
C ASP A 92 -16.43 -7.41 5.81
N VAL A 93 -16.22 -6.11 5.72
CA VAL A 93 -16.13 -5.20 6.88
C VAL A 93 -17.32 -4.25 6.97
N GLY A 94 -18.41 -4.54 6.22
CA GLY A 94 -19.60 -3.71 6.20
C GLY A 94 -19.47 -2.42 5.38
N LEU A 95 -18.51 -2.36 4.46
CA LEU A 95 -18.39 -1.23 3.53
C LEU A 95 -19.48 -1.31 2.45
N PRO A 96 -20.05 -0.16 2.03
CA PRO A 96 -21.09 -0.15 1.01
C PRO A 96 -20.53 -0.64 -0.32
N GLN A 97 -21.20 -1.63 -0.88
CA GLN A 97 -20.87 -2.23 -2.18
C GLN A 97 -22.07 -2.04 -3.12
N GLY A 98 -21.81 -2.06 -4.42
CA GLY A 98 -22.83 -1.96 -5.47
C GLY A 98 -22.85 -0.59 -6.16
N ILE A 99 -23.61 -0.53 -7.24
CA ILE A 99 -23.68 0.63 -8.12
C ILE A 99 -24.42 1.78 -7.42
N ASN A 100 -23.89 2.99 -7.55
CA ASN A 100 -24.53 4.19 -7.00
C ASN A 100 -25.61 4.69 -7.95
N LEU A 101 -26.86 4.27 -7.70
CA LEU A 101 -28.03 4.65 -8.50
C LEU A 101 -28.32 6.16 -8.47
N TRP A 102 -27.89 6.89 -7.43
CA TRP A 102 -28.14 8.32 -7.29
C TRP A 102 -27.33 9.17 -8.28
N ILE A 103 -26.13 8.70 -8.63
CA ILE A 103 -25.27 9.35 -9.62
C ILE A 103 -25.65 8.93 -11.03
N ASP A 104 -26.17 7.71 -11.20
CA ASP A 104 -26.58 7.14 -12.49
C ASP A 104 -27.78 7.89 -13.10
N GLU A 105 -28.78 8.26 -12.30
CA GLU A 105 -30.02 8.90 -12.80
C GLU A 105 -29.90 10.40 -13.09
N THR A 106 -28.94 11.12 -12.48
CA THR A 106 -29.03 12.59 -12.45
C THR A 106 -27.91 13.34 -13.16
N THR A 107 -26.76 12.73 -13.43
CA THR A 107 -25.57 13.58 -13.66
C THR A 107 -24.85 13.42 -15.00
N PHE A 108 -24.87 12.30 -15.70
CA PHE A 108 -24.01 12.15 -16.88
C PHE A 108 -24.61 11.34 -18.05
N ASN A 109 -25.75 11.81 -18.58
CA ASN A 109 -26.20 11.42 -19.95
C ASN A 109 -25.39 12.10 -21.07
N ILE A 110 -24.10 12.36 -20.86
CA ILE A 110 -23.26 13.02 -21.88
C ILE A 110 -22.80 12.02 -22.94
N PHE A 111 -22.74 10.74 -22.60
CA PHE A 111 -22.45 9.66 -23.54
C PHE A 111 -23.52 8.59 -23.34
N ASP A 112 -24.06 8.02 -24.42
CA ASP A 112 -25.03 6.91 -24.42
C ASP A 112 -24.58 5.63 -23.68
N TYR A 113 -23.45 5.67 -23.03
CA TYR A 113 -22.87 4.64 -22.17
C TYR A 113 -22.89 5.16 -20.72
N GLY A 114 -23.78 4.64 -19.88
CA GLY A 114 -23.89 5.01 -18.48
C GLY A 114 -22.55 4.81 -17.73
N PHE A 115 -22.14 5.81 -16.98
CA PHE A 115 -20.98 5.68 -16.06
C PHE A 115 -21.46 4.97 -14.79
N PHE A 116 -21.07 3.72 -14.62
CA PHE A 116 -21.33 2.97 -13.40
C PHE A 116 -20.23 3.28 -12.36
N ILE A 117 -20.60 4.00 -11.30
CA ILE A 117 -19.69 4.27 -10.19
C ILE A 117 -20.06 3.34 -9.04
N ASP A 118 -19.10 2.52 -8.60
CA ASP A 118 -19.28 1.67 -7.42
C ASP A 118 -19.22 2.53 -6.15
N ASN A 119 -20.16 2.31 -5.23
CA ASN A 119 -20.17 2.95 -3.91
C ASN A 119 -18.85 2.73 -3.16
N LEU A 120 -18.22 1.56 -3.33
CA LEU A 120 -16.92 1.26 -2.74
C LEU A 120 -15.83 2.20 -3.26
N ASP A 121 -15.83 2.55 -4.55
CA ASP A 121 -14.82 3.44 -5.14
C ASP A 121 -14.96 4.88 -4.62
N ILE A 122 -16.18 5.34 -4.35
CA ILE A 122 -16.44 6.64 -3.70
C ILE A 122 -15.90 6.64 -2.27
N VAL A 123 -16.23 5.62 -1.50
CA VAL A 123 -15.78 5.48 -0.12
C VAL A 123 -14.26 5.34 -0.06
N ALA A 124 -13.65 4.54 -0.95
CA ALA A 124 -12.20 4.40 -1.05
C ALA A 124 -11.51 5.73 -1.36
N THR A 125 -12.10 6.55 -2.26
CA THR A 125 -11.57 7.88 -2.57
C THR A 125 -11.61 8.82 -1.36
N ILE A 126 -12.71 8.82 -0.60
CA ILE A 126 -12.84 9.63 0.62
C ILE A 126 -11.83 9.17 1.67
N ILE A 127 -11.72 7.87 1.90
CA ILE A 127 -10.77 7.29 2.87
C ILE A 127 -9.33 7.61 2.46
N ALA A 128 -9.00 7.49 1.17
CA ALA A 128 -7.67 7.83 0.67
C ALA A 128 -7.34 9.31 0.86
N ALA A 129 -8.28 10.22 0.54
CA ALA A 129 -8.10 11.65 0.74
C ALA A 129 -7.91 12.00 2.23
N LEU A 130 -8.70 11.40 3.11
CA LEU A 130 -8.60 11.58 4.55
C LEU A 130 -7.27 11.04 5.08
N LEU A 131 -6.85 9.84 4.65
CA LEU A 131 -5.59 9.23 5.03
C LEU A 131 -4.40 10.12 4.62
N VAL A 132 -4.40 10.59 3.38
CA VAL A 132 -3.37 11.52 2.88
C VAL A 132 -3.36 12.80 3.69
N GLY A 133 -4.53 13.38 3.99
CA GLY A 133 -4.66 14.56 4.84
C GLY A 133 -4.04 14.34 6.22
N ILE A 134 -4.36 13.22 6.87
CA ILE A 134 -3.78 12.84 8.17
C ILE A 134 -2.25 12.72 8.07
N LEU A 135 -1.73 12.06 7.05
CA LEU A 135 -0.29 11.87 6.86
C LEU A 135 0.43 13.20 6.61
N VAL A 136 -0.16 14.11 5.85
CA VAL A 136 0.38 15.46 5.63
C VAL A 136 0.44 16.23 6.93
N VAL A 137 -0.66 16.26 7.70
CA VAL A 137 -0.71 16.92 9.00
C VAL A 137 0.29 16.29 9.97
N PHE A 138 0.34 14.95 10.04
CA PHE A 138 1.31 14.24 10.87
C PHE A 138 2.75 14.61 10.49
N SER A 139 3.10 14.53 9.22
CA SER A 139 4.44 14.82 8.74
C SER A 139 4.85 16.28 8.97
N GLN A 140 3.95 17.26 8.73
CA GLN A 140 4.31 18.67 8.79
C GLN A 140 4.24 19.26 10.20
N TYR A 141 3.25 18.89 10.99
CA TYR A 141 2.93 19.58 12.24
C TYR A 141 3.37 18.84 13.50
N THR A 142 3.63 17.51 13.43
CA THR A 142 4.06 16.78 14.63
C THR A 142 5.59 16.85 14.85
N LYS A 143 6.00 16.65 16.11
CA LYS A 143 7.43 16.54 16.46
C LYS A 143 8.08 15.34 15.78
N GLN A 144 7.35 14.23 15.74
CA GLN A 144 7.78 12.97 15.14
C GLN A 144 7.94 13.11 13.62
N GLY A 145 6.98 13.74 12.94
CA GLY A 145 7.08 13.99 11.50
C GLY A 145 8.27 14.88 11.13
N ARG A 146 8.57 15.90 11.96
CA ARG A 146 9.78 16.71 11.77
C ARG A 146 11.06 15.90 11.99
N ALA A 147 11.08 15.03 13.01
CA ALA A 147 12.22 14.15 13.26
C ALA A 147 12.45 13.14 12.13
N MET A 148 11.36 12.59 11.56
CA MET A 148 11.44 11.70 10.38
C MET A 148 12.08 12.41 9.19
N ARG A 149 11.70 13.66 8.90
CA ARG A 149 12.30 14.44 7.81
C ARG A 149 13.75 14.76 8.08
N ALA A 150 14.10 15.19 9.30
CA ALA A 150 15.49 15.45 9.66
C ALA A 150 16.39 14.22 9.50
N VAL A 151 15.88 13.02 9.82
CA VAL A 151 16.60 11.76 9.60
C VAL A 151 16.69 11.44 8.10
N ALA A 152 15.67 11.76 7.31
CA ALA A 152 15.69 11.55 5.86
C ALA A 152 16.70 12.47 5.15
N ASP A 153 16.85 13.71 5.64
CA ASP A 153 17.78 14.68 5.08
C ASP A 153 19.24 14.34 5.42
N ASP A 154 19.55 14.08 6.70
CA ASP A 154 20.88 13.68 7.15
C ASP A 154 20.83 12.87 8.45
N HIS A 155 21.20 11.58 8.33
CA HIS A 155 21.21 10.65 9.46
C HIS A 155 22.23 11.06 10.54
N GLN A 156 23.40 11.56 10.15
CA GLN A 156 24.47 11.90 11.11
C GLN A 156 24.14 13.21 11.84
N ALA A 157 23.62 14.19 11.12
CA ALA A 157 23.15 15.43 11.73
C ALA A 157 22.01 15.18 12.72
N ALA A 158 21.04 14.33 12.37
CA ALA A 158 19.94 13.96 13.26
C ALA A 158 20.42 13.28 14.54
N LEU A 159 21.40 12.37 14.45
CA LEU A 159 22.02 11.72 15.61
C LEU A 159 22.72 12.74 16.52
N SER A 160 23.40 13.72 15.94
CA SER A 160 24.15 14.73 16.71
C SER A 160 23.25 15.59 17.60
N VAL A 161 21.99 15.79 17.21
CA VAL A 161 20.98 16.53 18.00
C VAL A 161 20.13 15.60 18.88
N GLY A 162 20.50 14.32 18.99
CA GLY A 162 19.89 13.37 19.92
C GLY A 162 18.65 12.64 19.39
N VAL A 163 18.39 12.67 18.08
CA VAL A 163 17.29 11.90 17.48
C VAL A 163 17.69 10.43 17.40
N SER A 164 16.93 9.53 18.05
CA SER A 164 17.19 8.11 17.98
C SER A 164 16.70 7.48 16.67
N LEU A 165 17.62 7.04 15.81
CA LEU A 165 17.30 6.40 14.53
C LEU A 165 16.39 5.20 14.68
N SER A 166 16.66 4.32 15.67
CA SER A 166 15.86 3.12 15.91
C SER A 166 14.38 3.43 16.14
N PHE A 167 14.09 4.48 16.92
CA PHE A 167 12.72 4.92 17.17
C PHE A 167 12.06 5.44 15.90
N ILE A 168 12.78 6.26 15.13
CA ILE A 168 12.26 6.81 13.87
C ILE A 168 11.97 5.70 12.87
N TRP A 169 12.85 4.71 12.72
CA TRP A 169 12.62 3.58 11.82
C TRP A 169 11.39 2.75 12.21
N VAL A 170 11.22 2.42 13.50
CA VAL A 170 10.01 1.73 13.96
C VAL A 170 8.76 2.54 13.65
N MET A 171 8.81 3.85 13.83
CA MET A 171 7.69 4.74 13.53
C MET A 171 7.37 4.77 12.03
N VAL A 172 8.37 4.88 11.16
CA VAL A 172 8.20 4.85 9.69
C VAL A 172 7.52 3.55 9.26
N TRP A 173 8.02 2.40 9.75
CA TRP A 173 7.43 1.11 9.44
C TRP A 173 6.01 0.95 9.99
N SER A 174 5.74 1.52 11.19
CA SER A 174 4.39 1.49 11.78
C SER A 174 3.40 2.34 10.97
N VAL A 175 3.81 3.52 10.52
CA VAL A 175 2.99 4.38 9.64
C VAL A 175 2.75 3.70 8.30
N ALA A 176 3.79 3.10 7.70
CA ALA A 176 3.66 2.33 6.47
C ALA A 176 2.69 1.13 6.65
N GLY A 177 2.80 0.41 7.78
CA GLY A 177 1.88 -0.67 8.14
C GLY A 177 0.43 -0.20 8.28
N PHE A 178 0.20 0.97 8.87
CA PHE A 178 -1.14 1.57 8.94
C PHE A 178 -1.72 1.87 7.57
N VAL A 179 -0.93 2.50 6.69
CA VAL A 179 -1.34 2.78 5.29
C VAL A 179 -1.64 1.49 4.54
N ALA A 180 -0.76 0.48 4.68
CA ALA A 180 -0.95 -0.82 4.07
C ALA A 180 -2.21 -1.55 4.57
N LEU A 181 -2.53 -1.42 5.86
CA LEU A 181 -3.77 -1.96 6.43
C LEU A 181 -4.99 -1.33 5.79
N VAL A 182 -5.04 0.00 5.68
CA VAL A 182 -6.17 0.71 5.05
C VAL A 182 -6.30 0.33 3.58
N ALA A 183 -5.21 0.33 2.82
CA ALA A 183 -5.20 -0.10 1.43
C ALA A 183 -5.62 -1.58 1.27
N GLY A 184 -5.12 -2.45 2.15
CA GLY A 184 -5.46 -3.87 2.18
C GLY A 184 -6.94 -4.12 2.47
N ILE A 185 -7.58 -3.33 3.34
CA ILE A 185 -9.02 -3.39 3.57
C ILE A 185 -9.79 -2.99 2.31
N MET A 186 -9.42 -1.90 1.65
CA MET A 186 -10.11 -1.44 0.44
C MET A 186 -10.01 -2.46 -0.70
N TRP A 187 -8.79 -2.90 -1.01
CA TRP A 187 -8.57 -3.89 -2.06
C TRP A 187 -9.10 -5.28 -1.69
N GLY A 188 -8.97 -5.68 -0.42
CA GLY A 188 -9.51 -6.95 0.08
C GLY A 188 -11.03 -7.02 0.00
N THR A 189 -11.73 -5.90 0.20
CA THR A 189 -13.18 -5.81 0.02
C THR A 189 -13.57 -5.86 -1.46
N LYS A 190 -12.79 -5.22 -2.34
CA LYS A 190 -13.06 -5.13 -3.78
C LYS A 190 -12.77 -6.45 -4.51
N SER A 191 -11.62 -7.05 -4.28
CA SER A 191 -11.10 -8.18 -5.06
C SER A 191 -10.86 -9.44 -4.24
N GLY A 192 -11.13 -9.40 -2.93
CA GLY A 192 -10.72 -10.44 -1.99
C GLY A 192 -9.26 -10.30 -1.58
N VAL A 193 -8.93 -10.84 -0.42
CA VAL A 193 -7.55 -10.89 0.09
C VAL A 193 -6.83 -12.05 -0.59
N GLN A 194 -5.80 -11.72 -1.34
CA GLN A 194 -4.97 -12.67 -2.10
C GLN A 194 -3.55 -12.13 -2.23
N PHE A 195 -2.58 -12.99 -2.46
CA PHE A 195 -1.16 -12.58 -2.55
C PHE A 195 -0.86 -11.71 -3.77
N SER A 196 -1.64 -11.83 -4.85
CA SER A 196 -1.50 -10.95 -6.03
C SER A 196 -1.75 -9.46 -5.73
N LEU A 197 -2.29 -9.10 -4.55
CA LEU A 197 -2.37 -7.71 -4.09
C LEU A 197 -0.97 -7.07 -3.94
N SER A 198 0.08 -7.86 -3.75
CA SER A 198 1.47 -7.38 -3.74
C SER A 198 1.86 -6.71 -5.07
N LEU A 199 1.31 -7.17 -6.19
CA LEU A 199 1.53 -6.57 -7.52
C LEU A 199 0.97 -5.14 -7.61
N ILE A 200 -0.10 -4.84 -6.87
CA ILE A 200 -0.66 -3.49 -6.79
C ILE A 200 0.32 -2.54 -6.10
N ALA A 201 1.02 -3.02 -5.06
CA ALA A 201 2.05 -2.24 -4.39
C ALA A 201 3.23 -1.89 -5.33
N LEU A 202 3.56 -2.77 -6.30
CA LEU A 202 4.58 -2.47 -7.30
C LEU A 202 4.20 -1.30 -8.21
N LYS A 203 2.91 -1.07 -8.48
CA LYS A 203 2.44 0.11 -9.23
C LYS A 203 2.67 1.43 -8.50
N ALA A 204 2.93 1.40 -7.19
CA ALA A 204 3.33 2.60 -6.45
C ALA A 204 4.71 3.14 -6.87
N LEU A 205 5.61 2.30 -7.38
CA LEU A 205 6.93 2.74 -7.85
C LEU A 205 6.83 3.73 -9.02
N PRO A 206 6.13 3.43 -10.14
CA PRO A 206 5.89 4.39 -11.22
C PRO A 206 5.24 5.70 -10.74
N VAL A 207 4.30 5.62 -9.78
CA VAL A 207 3.65 6.80 -9.19
C VAL A 207 4.67 7.70 -8.49
N LEU A 208 5.53 7.11 -7.65
CA LEU A 208 6.58 7.84 -6.94
C LEU A 208 7.65 8.37 -7.88
N MET A 209 8.03 7.61 -8.91
CA MET A 209 8.98 8.05 -9.94
C MET A 209 8.45 9.27 -10.69
N LEU A 210 7.19 9.25 -11.08
CA LEU A 210 6.56 10.35 -11.81
C LEU A 210 6.34 11.56 -10.90
N GLY A 211 5.87 11.34 -9.68
CA GLY A 211 5.59 12.40 -8.70
C GLY A 211 6.85 13.05 -8.12
N GLY A 212 7.91 12.27 -7.95
CA GLY A 212 9.13 12.61 -7.21
C GLY A 212 9.13 11.96 -5.82
N PHE A 213 10.23 11.26 -5.48
CA PHE A 213 10.35 10.46 -4.25
C PHE A 213 10.30 11.29 -2.95
N THR A 214 10.63 12.57 -3.02
CA THR A 214 10.70 13.48 -1.85
C THR A 214 9.42 14.28 -1.62
N SER A 215 8.44 14.18 -2.51
CA SER A 215 7.27 15.07 -2.52
C SER A 215 5.95 14.33 -2.33
N ILE A 216 5.27 14.52 -1.18
CA ILE A 216 3.91 14.00 -0.95
C ILE A 216 2.91 14.57 -1.97
N PRO A 217 2.87 15.89 -2.25
CA PRO A 217 2.03 16.41 -3.33
C PRO A 217 2.35 15.80 -4.69
N GLY A 218 3.64 15.52 -4.95
CA GLY A 218 4.08 14.83 -6.15
C GLY A 218 3.49 13.44 -6.27
N ALA A 219 3.51 12.65 -5.20
CA ALA A 219 2.91 11.32 -5.18
C ALA A 219 1.40 11.35 -5.45
N ILE A 220 0.68 12.36 -4.93
CA ILE A 220 -0.76 12.53 -5.19
C ILE A 220 -1.01 12.82 -6.68
N VAL A 221 -0.30 13.83 -7.22
CA VAL A 221 -0.45 14.21 -8.64
C VAL A 221 -0.01 13.07 -9.56
N GLY A 222 1.11 12.41 -9.25
CA GLY A 222 1.57 11.25 -9.99
C GLY A 222 0.58 10.10 -10.01
N GLY A 223 -0.04 9.81 -8.84
CA GLY A 223 -1.08 8.81 -8.70
C GLY A 223 -2.34 9.12 -9.53
N LEU A 224 -2.77 10.38 -9.51
CA LEU A 224 -3.91 10.83 -10.32
C LEU A 224 -3.61 10.74 -11.82
N ILE A 225 -2.43 11.17 -12.25
CA ILE A 225 -2.03 11.10 -13.68
C ILE A 225 -1.98 9.63 -14.14
N ILE A 226 -1.37 8.76 -13.36
CA ILE A 226 -1.28 7.33 -13.71
C ILE A 226 -2.67 6.69 -13.67
N GLY A 227 -3.44 6.89 -12.60
CA GLY A 227 -4.75 6.25 -12.45
C GLY A 227 -5.74 6.68 -13.54
N VAL A 228 -5.83 7.97 -13.83
CA VAL A 228 -6.68 8.49 -14.91
C VAL A 228 -6.13 8.03 -16.26
N GLY A 229 -4.80 8.12 -16.46
CA GLY A 229 -4.15 7.72 -17.69
C GLY A 229 -4.34 6.25 -18.02
N GLU A 230 -4.21 5.34 -17.04
CA GLU A 230 -4.47 3.90 -17.21
C GLU A 230 -5.89 3.66 -17.76
N LYS A 231 -6.89 4.29 -17.13
CA LYS A 231 -8.30 4.11 -17.52
C LYS A 231 -8.61 4.71 -18.90
N LEU A 232 -8.10 5.89 -19.18
CA LEU A 232 -8.27 6.52 -20.49
C LEU A 232 -7.58 5.73 -21.60
N PHE A 233 -6.38 5.23 -21.34
CA PHE A 233 -5.62 4.45 -22.31
C PHE A 233 -6.29 3.09 -22.58
N GLU A 234 -6.75 2.41 -21.54
CA GLU A 234 -7.51 1.15 -21.67
C GLU A 234 -8.80 1.37 -22.45
N PHE A 235 -9.53 2.45 -22.18
CA PHE A 235 -10.76 2.79 -22.90
C PHE A 235 -10.50 3.08 -24.40
N ALA A 236 -9.47 3.89 -24.70
CA ALA A 236 -9.21 4.34 -26.08
C ALA A 236 -8.49 3.31 -26.93
N ILE A 237 -7.51 2.60 -26.36
CA ILE A 237 -6.56 1.76 -27.10
C ILE A 237 -6.73 0.28 -26.75
N GLY A 238 -7.24 -0.04 -25.57
CA GLY A 238 -7.49 -1.42 -25.13
C GLY A 238 -8.23 -2.27 -26.16
N PRO A 239 -9.35 -1.80 -26.75
CA PRO A 239 -10.07 -2.55 -27.78
C PRO A 239 -9.25 -2.85 -29.04
N ILE A 240 -8.24 -2.02 -29.36
CA ILE A 240 -7.42 -2.16 -30.57
C ILE A 240 -6.31 -3.20 -30.37
N ILE A 241 -5.70 -3.22 -29.16
CA ILE A 241 -4.55 -4.08 -28.87
C ILE A 241 -4.90 -5.34 -28.06
N GLY A 242 -6.17 -5.59 -27.76
CA GLY A 242 -6.62 -6.79 -27.06
C GLY A 242 -6.78 -6.65 -25.55
N GLY A 243 -6.72 -5.45 -24.99
CA GLY A 243 -6.94 -5.18 -23.56
C GLY A 243 -5.70 -5.38 -22.67
N ALA A 244 -5.93 -5.39 -21.35
CA ALA A 244 -4.90 -5.55 -20.30
C ALA A 244 -3.77 -4.49 -20.31
N THR A 245 -4.05 -3.30 -20.85
CA THR A 245 -3.07 -2.21 -20.92
C THR A 245 -2.76 -1.60 -19.57
N GLU A 246 -3.68 -1.69 -18.62
CA GLU A 246 -3.54 -1.18 -17.26
C GLU A 246 -2.31 -1.76 -16.53
N ASN A 247 -1.89 -2.97 -16.88
CA ASN A 247 -0.81 -3.64 -16.17
C ASN A 247 0.57 -3.05 -16.47
N TRP A 248 0.79 -2.53 -17.65
CA TRP A 248 2.10 -2.03 -18.09
C TRP A 248 2.14 -0.52 -18.35
N PHE A 249 0.98 0.11 -18.54
CA PHE A 249 0.88 1.55 -18.88
C PHE A 249 1.62 2.45 -17.89
N ALA A 250 1.44 2.22 -16.57
CA ALA A 250 2.09 3.00 -15.53
C ALA A 250 3.62 3.00 -15.66
N TYR A 251 4.20 1.84 -15.95
CA TYR A 251 5.66 1.68 -16.09
C TYR A 251 6.18 2.37 -17.33
N VAL A 252 5.48 2.23 -18.46
CA VAL A 252 5.86 2.89 -19.72
C VAL A 252 5.75 4.40 -19.58
N LEU A 253 4.66 4.90 -18.99
CA LEU A 253 4.48 6.33 -18.75
C LEU A 253 5.59 6.89 -17.86
N ALA A 254 5.89 6.23 -16.74
CA ALA A 254 6.95 6.64 -15.85
C ALA A 254 8.32 6.61 -16.55
N LEU A 255 8.62 5.57 -17.33
CA LEU A 255 9.86 5.45 -18.07
C LEU A 255 10.02 6.60 -19.10
N VAL A 256 8.99 6.84 -19.89
CA VAL A 256 8.98 7.97 -20.87
C VAL A 256 9.19 9.29 -20.14
N PHE A 257 8.50 9.49 -19.00
CA PHE A 257 8.62 10.71 -18.24
C PHE A 257 10.04 10.92 -17.68
N LEU A 258 10.66 9.87 -17.14
CA LEU A 258 12.03 9.91 -16.59
C LEU A 258 13.10 10.26 -17.61
N VAL A 259 12.90 9.92 -18.89
CA VAL A 259 13.80 10.31 -19.99
C VAL A 259 13.86 11.84 -20.11
N PHE A 260 12.74 12.55 -19.89
CA PHE A 260 12.65 14.00 -19.98
C PHE A 260 12.93 14.70 -18.64
N ARG A 261 12.49 14.08 -17.52
CA ARG A 261 12.62 14.64 -16.17
C ARG A 261 12.98 13.55 -15.14
N PRO A 262 14.27 13.24 -14.96
CA PRO A 262 14.71 12.17 -14.05
C PRO A 262 14.40 12.44 -12.57
N GLN A 263 14.08 13.67 -12.20
CA GLN A 263 13.76 14.07 -10.82
C GLN A 263 12.26 13.93 -10.48
N GLY A 264 11.43 13.58 -11.44
CA GLY A 264 9.98 13.60 -11.29
C GLY A 264 9.37 15.00 -11.43
N LEU A 265 8.05 15.11 -11.19
CA LEU A 265 7.33 16.40 -11.31
C LEU A 265 7.75 17.40 -10.23
N PHE A 266 7.91 16.93 -8.99
CA PHE A 266 8.15 17.73 -7.79
C PHE A 266 9.38 17.27 -6.99
N GLY A 267 10.28 16.51 -7.61
CA GLY A 267 11.54 16.08 -6.98
C GLY A 267 12.54 17.22 -6.87
N ASP A 268 13.41 17.15 -5.87
CA ASP A 268 14.47 18.11 -5.64
C ASP A 268 15.55 18.04 -6.73
N LYS A 269 16.11 19.18 -7.11
CA LYS A 269 17.22 19.20 -8.04
C LYS A 269 18.47 18.64 -7.37
N ILE A 270 19.05 17.62 -7.97
CA ILE A 270 20.36 17.12 -7.54
C ILE A 270 21.39 18.19 -7.84
N ILE A 271 21.90 18.86 -6.80
CA ILE A 271 23.02 19.79 -6.91
C ILE A 271 24.27 18.93 -6.78
N GLU A 272 24.87 18.58 -7.91
CA GLU A 272 26.23 18.04 -7.90
C GLU A 272 27.16 19.10 -7.36
N ARG A 273 27.62 18.92 -6.12
CA ARG A 273 28.76 19.69 -5.61
C ARG A 273 30.02 19.09 -6.24
N VAL A 274 30.51 19.77 -7.26
CA VAL A 274 31.85 19.55 -7.85
C VAL A 274 32.91 19.97 -6.84
#